data_3ad160c379dbb33abded80f3285a8c2d
#
_entry.id   3ad160c379dbb33abded80f3285a8c2d
#
_cell.length_a   1.000
_cell.length_b   1.000
_cell.length_c   1.000
_cell.angle_alpha   90.00
_cell.angle_beta   90.00
_cell.angle_gamma   90.00
#
_symmetry.space_group_name_H-M   'P 1'
#
loop_
_entity.id
_entity.type
_entity.pdbx_description
1 polymer ?
#
loop_
_entity_poly.entity_id
_entity_poly.type
_entity_poly.pdbx_seq_one_letter_code
_entity_poly.pdbx_strand_id
1 'polypeptide(L)'
;RAVYEGMPMVQRVITITGGVKNPQNLMVRIGTTFEDCIQACGGFEGKPVKVISGGPMMGVAQTSTEVSCVKGTSGILVINEDMAKPLPEMPCIHCGKCVAVCPIGLMPFQLDQLSRKKDFERAEDEHAMSCMECGCCTYICPSKRYLVQSIRLAKAEIGRLRRERAAAARKE
;
A
#
# COMPACT_ATOMS: atom_id res chain seq x y z
N ARG A 1 5.26 -14.51 23.51
CA ARG A 1 6.14 -15.66 23.31
C ARG A 1 7.59 -15.22 23.24
N ALA A 2 7.93 -14.19 22.44
CA ALA A 2 9.30 -13.68 22.35
C ALA A 2 9.85 -13.20 23.70
N VAL A 3 9.02 -12.54 24.52
CA VAL A 3 9.42 -12.02 25.84
C VAL A 3 9.54 -13.13 26.89
N TYR A 4 8.60 -14.09 26.93
CA TYR A 4 8.56 -15.12 27.97
C TYR A 4 9.38 -16.38 27.62
N GLU A 5 9.47 -16.74 26.35
CA GLU A 5 10.08 -17.99 25.91
C GLU A 5 11.37 -17.77 25.09
N GLY A 6 11.74 -16.50 24.83
CA GLY A 6 12.87 -16.17 23.96
C GLY A 6 12.70 -16.60 22.50
N MET A 7 11.48 -17.08 22.12
CA MET A 7 11.20 -17.59 20.78
C MET A 7 10.80 -16.46 19.84
N PRO A 8 11.61 -16.11 18.83
CA PRO A 8 11.24 -15.09 17.84
C PRO A 8 10.07 -15.56 16.97
N MET A 9 9.42 -14.60 16.28
CA MET A 9 8.40 -14.92 15.29
C MET A 9 9.07 -15.48 14.03
N VAL A 10 8.96 -16.78 13.81
CA VAL A 10 9.56 -17.49 12.68
C VAL A 10 8.55 -17.92 11.63
N GLN A 11 7.26 -17.88 11.95
CA GLN A 11 6.16 -18.23 11.05
C GLN A 11 4.92 -17.40 11.37
N ARG A 12 4.05 -17.26 10.37
CA ARG A 12 2.76 -16.59 10.53
C ARG A 12 1.71 -17.14 9.58
N VAL A 13 0.45 -16.92 9.90
CA VAL A 13 -0.66 -17.15 8.98
C VAL A 13 -0.76 -15.98 8.01
N ILE A 14 -0.86 -16.27 6.73
CA ILE A 14 -1.14 -15.30 5.67
C ILE A 14 -2.32 -15.81 4.83
N THR A 15 -3.07 -14.87 4.25
CA THR A 15 -4.19 -15.18 3.34
C THR A 15 -3.70 -15.01 1.90
N ILE A 16 -3.92 -16.05 1.06
CA ILE A 16 -3.65 -15.97 -0.37
C ILE A 16 -4.98 -16.05 -1.09
N THR A 17 -5.27 -15.07 -1.93
CA THR A 17 -6.59 -14.92 -2.56
C THR A 17 -6.51 -14.18 -3.90
N GLY A 18 -7.66 -14.09 -4.58
CA GLY A 18 -7.79 -13.49 -5.90
C GLY A 18 -7.59 -14.52 -7.00
N GLY A 19 -6.80 -14.21 -8.02
CA GLY A 19 -6.54 -15.05 -9.19
C GLY A 19 -5.61 -16.24 -8.90
N VAL A 20 -5.92 -17.04 -7.89
CA VAL A 20 -5.26 -18.31 -7.56
C VAL A 20 -6.29 -19.43 -7.55
N LYS A 21 -5.89 -20.65 -7.91
CA LYS A 21 -6.82 -21.78 -8.07
C LYS A 21 -7.51 -22.18 -6.76
N ASN A 22 -6.79 -22.17 -5.65
CA ASN A 22 -7.30 -22.57 -4.35
C ASN A 22 -7.01 -21.50 -3.31
N PRO A 23 -7.84 -20.42 -3.20
CA PRO A 23 -7.67 -19.40 -2.18
C PRO A 23 -7.75 -20.00 -0.78
N GLN A 24 -6.75 -19.70 0.06
CA GLN A 24 -6.68 -20.26 1.42
C GLN A 24 -5.76 -19.46 2.35
N ASN A 25 -5.83 -19.80 3.63
CA ASN A 25 -4.90 -19.33 4.63
C ASN A 25 -3.76 -20.34 4.79
N LEU A 26 -2.53 -19.89 4.71
CA LEU A 26 -1.34 -20.71 4.89
C LEU A 26 -0.54 -20.29 6.12
N MET A 27 -0.04 -21.29 6.87
CA MET A 27 1.00 -21.05 7.87
C MET A 27 2.35 -21.11 7.16
N VAL A 28 2.97 -19.94 6.94
CA VAL A 28 4.25 -19.84 6.22
C VAL A 28 5.39 -19.44 7.15
N ARG A 29 6.59 -19.89 6.84
CA ARG A 29 7.82 -19.41 7.47
C ARG A 29 8.19 -18.02 6.95
N ILE A 30 8.72 -17.18 7.81
CA ILE A 30 9.29 -15.89 7.39
C ILE A 30 10.45 -16.19 6.43
N GLY A 31 10.48 -15.54 5.28
CA GLY A 31 11.45 -15.79 4.21
C GLY A 31 10.92 -16.62 3.03
N THR A 32 9.79 -17.32 3.18
CA THR A 32 9.13 -18.04 2.06
C THR A 32 8.74 -17.02 0.98
N THR A 33 8.97 -17.36 -0.29
CA THR A 33 8.67 -16.47 -1.41
C THR A 33 7.17 -16.39 -1.69
N PHE A 34 6.72 -15.32 -2.31
CA PHE A 34 5.32 -15.23 -2.76
C PHE A 34 5.00 -16.27 -3.83
N GLU A 35 6.00 -16.59 -4.67
CA GLU A 35 5.87 -17.66 -5.68
C GLU A 35 5.57 -18.99 -5.03
N ASP A 36 6.33 -19.41 -4.02
CA ASP A 36 6.09 -20.68 -3.30
C ASP A 36 4.70 -20.70 -2.66
N CYS A 37 4.28 -19.56 -2.08
CA CYS A 37 2.95 -19.42 -1.47
C CYS A 37 1.83 -19.58 -2.51
N ILE A 38 1.99 -18.97 -3.70
CA ILE A 38 1.02 -19.06 -4.80
C ILE A 38 0.99 -20.49 -5.36
N GLN A 39 2.13 -21.13 -5.51
CA GLN A 39 2.23 -22.52 -5.97
C GLN A 39 1.57 -23.51 -4.98
N ALA A 40 1.73 -23.28 -3.68
CA ALA A 40 1.02 -24.05 -2.65
C ALA A 40 -0.52 -23.90 -2.73
N CYS A 41 -1.02 -22.80 -3.32
CA CYS A 41 -2.43 -22.58 -3.63
C CYS A 41 -2.84 -23.11 -5.02
N GLY A 42 -2.03 -23.96 -5.66
CA GLY A 42 -2.29 -24.55 -6.99
C GLY A 42 -1.88 -23.65 -8.16
N GLY A 43 -1.16 -22.57 -7.91
CA GLY A 43 -0.70 -21.62 -8.92
C GLY A 43 -1.75 -20.59 -9.31
N PHE A 44 -1.42 -19.79 -10.32
CA PHE A 44 -2.31 -18.75 -10.84
C PHE A 44 -3.54 -19.33 -11.52
N GLU A 45 -4.67 -18.64 -11.37
CA GLU A 45 -5.88 -18.84 -12.15
C GLU A 45 -5.98 -17.71 -13.18
N GLY A 46 -5.91 -18.07 -14.47
CA GLY A 46 -5.84 -17.09 -15.56
C GLY A 46 -4.51 -16.36 -15.61
N LYS A 47 -4.49 -15.19 -16.26
CA LYS A 47 -3.28 -14.38 -16.45
C LYS A 47 -3.16 -13.34 -15.34
N PRO A 48 -2.11 -13.42 -14.50
CA PRO A 48 -1.90 -12.45 -13.45
C PRO A 48 -1.47 -11.10 -14.04
N VAL A 49 -2.11 -10.02 -13.58
CA VAL A 49 -1.79 -8.64 -13.97
C VAL A 49 -1.02 -7.94 -12.85
N LYS A 50 -1.35 -8.27 -11.59
CA LYS A 50 -0.75 -7.62 -10.44
C LYS A 50 -0.76 -8.54 -9.22
N VAL A 51 0.34 -8.57 -8.50
CA VAL A 51 0.43 -9.20 -7.18
C VAL A 51 0.60 -8.12 -6.12
N ILE A 52 -0.23 -8.16 -5.09
CA ILE A 52 -0.27 -7.15 -4.02
C ILE A 52 0.12 -7.83 -2.71
N SER A 53 1.11 -7.28 -2.03
CA SER A 53 1.42 -7.61 -0.64
C SER A 53 0.48 -6.87 0.30
N GLY A 54 -0.42 -7.58 0.95
CA GLY A 54 -1.47 -7.02 1.80
C GLY A 54 -2.84 -6.99 1.16
N GLY A 55 -3.74 -6.17 1.70
CA GLY A 55 -5.12 -6.06 1.22
C GLY A 55 -5.29 -5.13 0.01
N PRO A 56 -6.47 -5.13 -0.61
CA PRO A 56 -6.72 -4.38 -1.86
C PRO A 56 -6.63 -2.86 -1.71
N MET A 57 -6.88 -2.31 -0.51
CA MET A 57 -6.87 -0.85 -0.29
C MET A 57 -5.53 -0.32 0.17
N MET A 58 -4.85 -1.05 1.06
CA MET A 58 -3.60 -0.61 1.70
C MET A 58 -2.36 -1.32 1.16
N GLY A 59 -2.53 -2.44 0.48
CA GLY A 59 -1.43 -3.26 0.00
C GLY A 59 -0.55 -2.56 -1.02
N VAL A 60 0.65 -3.08 -1.20
CA VAL A 60 1.65 -2.57 -2.13
C VAL A 60 1.84 -3.56 -3.26
N ALA A 61 1.69 -3.08 -4.50
CA ALA A 61 1.95 -3.91 -5.68
C ALA A 61 3.43 -4.30 -5.75
N GLN A 62 3.67 -5.56 -6.03
CA GLN A 62 5.02 -6.12 -6.17
C GLN A 62 5.37 -6.22 -7.66
N THR A 63 6.63 -6.01 -7.97
CA THR A 63 7.18 -6.13 -9.32
C THR A 63 7.62 -7.56 -9.66
N SER A 64 7.83 -8.39 -8.64
CA SER A 64 8.24 -9.79 -8.77
C SER A 64 7.53 -10.65 -7.72
N THR A 65 7.36 -11.93 -7.99
CA THR A 65 6.88 -12.95 -7.04
C THR A 65 8.01 -13.58 -6.20
N GLU A 66 9.25 -13.27 -6.49
CA GLU A 66 10.43 -13.70 -5.71
C GLU A 66 10.58 -12.97 -4.37
N VAL A 67 9.72 -11.98 -4.12
CA VAL A 67 9.67 -11.25 -2.84
C VAL A 67 9.29 -12.19 -1.71
N SER A 68 10.04 -12.11 -0.61
CA SER A 68 9.82 -12.97 0.54
C SER A 68 8.77 -12.44 1.50
N CYS A 69 8.04 -13.36 2.13
CA CYS A 69 7.16 -13.07 3.25
C CYS A 69 7.96 -12.53 4.45
N VAL A 70 7.55 -11.38 4.97
CA VAL A 70 8.14 -10.76 6.16
C VAL A 70 7.16 -10.79 7.33
N LYS A 71 7.60 -10.40 8.52
CA LYS A 71 6.75 -10.34 9.71
C LYS A 71 5.47 -9.52 9.53
N GLY A 72 5.50 -8.50 8.67
CA GLY A 72 4.36 -7.63 8.36
C GLY A 72 3.42 -8.17 7.28
N THR A 73 3.79 -9.18 6.51
CA THR A 73 2.98 -9.73 5.42
C THR A 73 1.70 -10.36 5.96
N SER A 74 0.54 -9.76 5.71
CA SER A 74 -0.77 -10.26 6.16
C SER A 74 -1.47 -11.09 5.10
N GLY A 75 -1.17 -10.86 3.82
CA GLY A 75 -1.76 -11.59 2.71
C GLY A 75 -1.10 -11.29 1.38
N ILE A 76 -1.42 -12.11 0.41
CA ILE A 76 -1.03 -12.00 -0.99
C ILE A 76 -2.31 -11.99 -1.81
N LEU A 77 -2.58 -10.87 -2.50
CA LEU A 77 -3.73 -10.74 -3.38
C LEU A 77 -3.24 -10.74 -4.83
N VAL A 78 -3.66 -11.73 -5.58
CA VAL A 78 -3.41 -11.81 -7.03
C VAL A 78 -4.60 -11.20 -7.76
N ILE A 79 -4.33 -10.25 -8.65
CA ILE A 79 -5.33 -9.66 -9.54
C ILE A 79 -5.06 -10.17 -10.94
N ASN A 80 -6.03 -10.84 -11.54
CA ASN A 80 -6.01 -11.30 -12.93
C ASN A 80 -6.66 -10.26 -13.86
N GLU A 81 -6.64 -10.52 -15.19
CA GLU A 81 -7.18 -9.59 -16.20
C GLU A 81 -8.67 -9.27 -15.99
N ASP A 82 -9.46 -10.24 -15.52
CA ASP A 82 -10.90 -10.05 -15.31
C ASP A 82 -11.18 -9.08 -14.14
N MET A 83 -10.31 -9.09 -13.12
CA MET A 83 -10.39 -8.23 -11.95
C MET A 83 -9.73 -6.87 -12.17
N ALA A 84 -8.78 -6.78 -13.10
CA ALA A 84 -7.97 -5.60 -13.36
C ALA A 84 -8.60 -4.71 -14.45
N LYS A 85 -9.76 -4.12 -14.19
CA LYS A 85 -10.34 -3.12 -15.09
C LYS A 85 -10.04 -1.71 -14.59
N PRO A 86 -8.89 -1.10 -14.94
CA PRO A 86 -8.58 0.25 -14.51
C PRO A 86 -9.57 1.21 -15.15
N LEU A 87 -10.29 1.95 -14.32
CA LEU A 87 -11.12 3.07 -14.80
C LEU A 87 -10.21 4.28 -15.04
N PRO A 88 -10.43 5.06 -16.11
CA PRO A 88 -9.64 6.24 -16.38
C PRO A 88 -9.78 7.26 -15.24
N GLU A 89 -8.66 7.86 -14.87
CA GLU A 89 -8.63 8.95 -13.90
C GLU A 89 -9.21 10.21 -14.53
N MET A 90 -10.12 10.88 -13.83
CA MET A 90 -10.74 12.13 -14.26
C MET A 90 -10.30 13.31 -13.39
N PRO A 91 -10.47 14.55 -13.85
CA PRO A 91 -10.25 15.75 -13.03
C PRO A 91 -11.06 15.71 -11.73
N CYS A 92 -10.52 16.34 -10.67
CA CYS A 92 -11.22 16.47 -9.41
C CYS A 92 -12.45 17.39 -9.57
N ILE A 93 -13.62 16.91 -9.18
CA ILE A 93 -14.89 17.68 -9.21
C ILE A 93 -15.18 18.38 -7.87
N HIS A 94 -14.25 18.40 -6.93
CA HIS A 94 -14.33 19.05 -5.61
C HIS A 94 -15.57 18.65 -4.78
N CYS A 95 -16.04 17.40 -4.90
CA CYS A 95 -17.26 16.92 -4.22
C CYS A 95 -17.12 16.70 -2.70
N GLY A 96 -15.91 16.81 -2.12
CA GLY A 96 -15.66 16.66 -0.68
C GLY A 96 -15.74 15.24 -0.12
N LYS A 97 -16.16 14.22 -0.88
CA LYS A 97 -16.34 12.85 -0.36
C LYS A 97 -15.08 12.26 0.26
N CYS A 98 -13.90 12.56 -0.29
CA CYS A 98 -12.62 12.09 0.26
C CYS A 98 -12.29 12.72 1.63
N VAL A 99 -12.75 13.95 1.88
CA VAL A 99 -12.61 14.63 3.18
C VAL A 99 -13.56 13.99 4.18
N ALA A 100 -14.83 13.84 3.82
CA ALA A 100 -15.85 13.26 4.69
C ALA A 100 -15.50 11.84 5.17
N VAL A 101 -14.83 11.03 4.34
CA VAL A 101 -14.47 9.64 4.67
C VAL A 101 -13.12 9.53 5.39
N CYS A 102 -12.36 10.61 5.49
CA CYS A 102 -11.03 10.57 6.09
C CYS A 102 -11.11 10.38 7.61
N PRO A 103 -10.61 9.26 8.19
CA PRO A 103 -10.77 8.97 9.61
C PRO A 103 -9.96 9.91 10.52
N ILE A 104 -9.01 10.66 9.95
CA ILE A 104 -8.13 11.60 10.67
C ILE A 104 -8.34 13.06 10.21
N GLY A 105 -9.40 13.34 9.44
CA GLY A 105 -9.81 14.70 9.09
C GLY A 105 -8.90 15.46 8.12
N LEU A 106 -8.09 14.76 7.32
CA LEU A 106 -7.26 15.41 6.29
C LEU A 106 -8.09 15.85 5.08
N MET A 107 -7.48 16.65 4.22
CA MET A 107 -8.00 17.05 2.91
C MET A 107 -7.29 16.30 1.77
N PRO A 108 -7.63 15.03 1.47
CA PRO A 108 -6.88 14.19 0.54
C PRO A 108 -6.79 14.77 -0.88
N PHE A 109 -7.81 15.49 -1.36
CA PHE A 109 -7.78 16.11 -2.68
C PHE A 109 -6.74 17.23 -2.76
N GLN A 110 -6.55 18.00 -1.67
CA GLN A 110 -5.56 19.07 -1.60
C GLN A 110 -4.14 18.47 -1.54
N LEU A 111 -3.94 17.45 -0.70
CA LEU A 111 -2.67 16.74 -0.63
C LEU A 111 -2.28 16.11 -1.97
N ASP A 112 -3.25 15.56 -2.72
CA ASP A 112 -3.02 15.05 -4.07
C ASP A 112 -2.59 16.18 -5.03
N GLN A 113 -3.22 17.35 -4.97
CA GLN A 113 -2.84 18.49 -5.79
C GLN A 113 -1.42 18.99 -5.48
N LEU A 114 -1.08 19.12 -4.20
CA LEU A 114 0.26 19.54 -3.76
C LEU A 114 1.32 18.51 -4.18
N SER A 115 1.07 17.23 -4.00
CA SER A 115 1.95 16.16 -4.44
C SER A 115 2.22 16.20 -5.94
N ARG A 116 1.18 16.37 -6.75
CA ARG A 116 1.30 16.47 -8.21
C ARG A 116 2.06 17.71 -8.67
N LYS A 117 1.96 18.82 -7.92
CA LYS A 117 2.74 20.05 -8.14
C LYS A 117 4.16 19.97 -7.56
N LYS A 118 4.49 18.88 -6.86
CA LYS A 118 5.76 18.70 -6.13
C LYS A 118 6.01 19.74 -5.03
N ASP A 119 4.93 20.34 -4.51
CA ASP A 119 4.97 21.29 -3.40
C ASP A 119 4.92 20.51 -2.07
N PHE A 120 6.04 19.87 -1.75
CA PHE A 120 6.13 18.97 -0.62
C PHE A 120 6.23 19.70 0.73
N GLU A 121 6.69 20.96 0.74
CA GLU A 121 6.72 21.78 1.95
C GLU A 121 5.30 22.09 2.41
N ARG A 122 4.47 22.61 1.52
CA ARG A 122 3.06 22.84 1.83
C ARG A 122 2.30 21.54 2.11
N ALA A 123 2.65 20.43 1.44
CA ALA A 123 2.05 19.15 1.76
C ALA A 123 2.40 18.68 3.20
N GLU A 124 3.61 19.01 3.69
CA GLU A 124 4.03 18.78 5.06
C GLU A 124 3.24 19.64 6.05
N ASP A 125 3.07 20.93 5.76
CA ASP A 125 2.26 21.87 6.56
C ASP A 125 0.80 21.44 6.65
N GLU A 126 0.24 20.89 5.57
CA GLU A 126 -1.11 20.32 5.47
C GLU A 126 -1.19 18.89 6.05
N HIS A 127 -0.21 18.52 6.87
CA HIS A 127 -0.17 17.28 7.64
C HIS A 127 -0.17 15.99 6.80
N ALA A 128 0.41 15.98 5.60
CA ALA A 128 0.53 14.78 4.76
C ALA A 128 1.14 13.59 5.52
N MET A 129 2.11 13.87 6.42
CA MET A 129 2.78 12.84 7.23
C MET A 129 1.86 12.11 8.21
N SER A 130 0.75 12.73 8.62
CA SER A 130 -0.25 12.12 9.50
C SER A 130 -1.14 11.08 8.78
N CYS A 131 -1.09 11.04 7.43
CA CYS A 131 -1.91 10.09 6.68
C CYS A 131 -1.57 8.64 7.03
N MET A 132 -2.58 7.86 7.48
CA MET A 132 -2.44 6.43 7.79
C MET A 132 -2.58 5.51 6.56
N GLU A 133 -2.76 6.09 5.36
CA GLU A 133 -2.80 5.38 4.07
C GLU A 133 -3.90 4.31 3.97
N CYS A 134 -5.01 4.50 4.64
CA CYS A 134 -6.12 3.52 4.70
C CYS A 134 -6.81 3.25 3.35
N GLY A 135 -6.67 4.11 2.34
CA GLY A 135 -7.25 3.94 1.01
C GLY A 135 -8.69 4.44 0.85
N CYS A 136 -9.40 4.78 1.93
CA CYS A 136 -10.82 5.16 1.89
C CYS A 136 -11.09 6.34 0.93
N CYS A 137 -10.22 7.33 0.89
CA CYS A 137 -10.35 8.49 0.00
C CYS A 137 -10.24 8.11 -1.49
N THR A 138 -9.33 7.19 -1.84
CA THR A 138 -9.21 6.68 -3.22
C THR A 138 -10.43 5.85 -3.60
N TYR A 139 -10.89 4.98 -2.69
CA TYR A 139 -12.04 4.10 -2.92
C TYR A 139 -13.32 4.89 -3.21
N ILE A 140 -13.62 5.92 -2.40
CA ILE A 140 -14.85 6.70 -2.51
C ILE A 140 -14.83 7.71 -3.68
N CYS A 141 -13.68 7.98 -4.27
CA CYS A 141 -13.52 9.03 -5.28
C CYS A 141 -14.30 8.72 -6.57
N PRO A 142 -15.30 9.54 -6.95
CA PRO A 142 -16.04 9.33 -8.19
C PRO A 142 -15.17 9.55 -9.44
N SER A 143 -14.18 10.44 -9.36
CA SER A 143 -13.22 10.72 -10.42
C SER A 143 -12.07 9.71 -10.50
N LYS A 144 -12.13 8.60 -9.73
CA LYS A 144 -11.14 7.51 -9.73
C LYS A 144 -9.68 7.97 -9.55
N ARG A 145 -9.48 9.04 -8.76
CA ARG A 145 -8.15 9.59 -8.51
C ARG A 145 -7.36 8.70 -7.54
N TYR A 146 -6.07 8.56 -7.83
CA TYR A 146 -5.13 7.78 -7.02
C TYR A 146 -4.61 8.58 -5.81
N LEU A 147 -5.54 9.04 -4.95
CA LEU A 147 -5.24 9.97 -3.85
C LEU A 147 -4.20 9.40 -2.88
N VAL A 148 -4.35 8.14 -2.46
CA VAL A 148 -3.39 7.52 -1.51
C VAL A 148 -1.99 7.39 -2.13
N GLN A 149 -1.90 7.04 -3.41
CA GLN A 149 -0.62 6.92 -4.10
C GLN A 149 0.10 8.26 -4.18
N SER A 150 -0.63 9.34 -4.50
CA SER A 150 -0.08 10.69 -4.49
C SER A 150 0.39 11.12 -3.10
N ILE A 151 -0.39 10.82 -2.05
CA ILE A 151 0.00 11.14 -0.67
C ILE A 151 1.22 10.31 -0.24
N ARG A 152 1.30 9.02 -0.61
CA ARG A 152 2.50 8.19 -0.37
C ARG A 152 3.75 8.77 -1.01
N LEU A 153 3.62 9.26 -2.26
CA LEU A 153 4.72 9.95 -2.93
C LEU A 153 5.17 11.18 -2.14
N ALA A 154 4.22 12.05 -1.75
CA ALA A 154 4.52 13.22 -0.94
C ALA A 154 5.22 12.84 0.37
N LYS A 155 4.72 11.84 1.10
CA LYS A 155 5.34 11.36 2.35
C LYS A 155 6.77 10.86 2.14
N ALA A 156 7.02 10.12 1.06
CA ALA A 156 8.37 9.62 0.75
C ALA A 156 9.35 10.77 0.51
N GLU A 157 8.94 11.78 -0.27
CA GLU A 157 9.76 12.95 -0.56
C GLU A 157 9.97 13.85 0.66
N ILE A 158 8.92 14.10 1.46
CA ILE A 158 9.05 14.83 2.73
C ILE A 158 10.03 14.09 3.65
N GLY A 159 9.92 12.76 3.75
CA GLY A 159 10.85 11.96 4.53
C GLY A 159 12.29 12.03 4.04
N ARG A 160 12.52 12.13 2.73
CA ARG A 160 13.84 12.35 2.12
C ARG A 160 14.38 13.74 2.50
N LEU A 161 13.57 14.79 2.29
CA LEU A 161 13.94 16.17 2.61
C LEU A 161 14.27 16.36 4.10
N ARG A 162 13.49 15.75 5.01
CA ARG A 162 13.77 15.77 6.45
C ARG A 162 15.13 15.16 6.78
N ARG A 163 15.46 14.02 6.15
CA ARG A 163 16.77 13.37 6.35
C ARG A 163 17.92 14.23 5.86
N GLU A 164 17.78 14.88 4.71
CA GLU A 164 18.79 15.81 4.14
C GLU A 164 19.01 17.02 5.05
N ARG A 165 17.91 17.65 5.53
CA ARG A 165 17.98 18.77 6.49
C ARG A 165 18.69 18.36 7.79
N ALA A 166 18.34 17.17 8.33
CA ALA A 166 18.98 16.64 9.54
C ALA A 166 20.46 16.29 9.33
N ALA A 167 20.84 15.83 8.14
CA ALA A 167 22.24 15.55 7.82
C ALA A 167 23.06 16.83 7.62
N ALA A 168 22.48 17.88 7.08
CA ALA A 168 23.12 19.20 6.97
C ALA A 168 23.39 19.83 8.35
N ALA A 169 22.38 19.83 9.23
CA ALA A 169 22.48 20.37 10.59
C ALA A 169 23.48 19.64 11.50
N ARG A 170 23.90 18.39 11.15
CA ARG A 170 24.95 17.65 11.89
C ARG A 170 26.38 17.98 11.43
N LYS A 171 26.52 18.71 10.34
CA LYS A 171 27.83 19.09 9.78
C LYS A 171 28.26 20.50 10.19
N GLU A 172 27.34 21.27 10.72
CA GLU A 172 27.57 22.56 11.40
C GLU A 172 27.89 22.35 12.87
#